data_ec12842926d62d1c9ec8a85711af3b59
#
_entry.id   ec12842926d62d1c9ec8a85711af3b59
#
_cell.length_a   1.000
_cell.length_b   1.000
_cell.length_c   1.000
_cell.angle_alpha   90.00
_cell.angle_beta   90.00
_cell.angle_gamma   90.00
#
_symmetry.space_group_name_H-M   'P 1'
#
loop_
_entity.id
_entity.type
_entity.pdbx_description
1 polymer ?
#
loop_
_entity_poly.entity_id
_entity_poly.type
_entity_poly.pdbx_seq_one_letter_code
_entity_poly.pdbx_strand_id
1 'polypeptide(L)'
;FESKISTSKYGMGCKMNSFKTPTGLHSVSSMLGRGLPAGTLFKNRRPTGKVIKKIPHSNSDYITSRILRLNGLEEGKNKGGDLDSYNRYIYIHGTPHYNTLGSRQSQGCIRMSDRDVIKLFDLVDQKTLVLID
;
A
#
# COMPACT_ATOMS: atom_id res chain seq x y z
N PHE A 1 17.72 4.38 0.23
CA PHE A 1 16.77 3.58 1.03
C PHE A 1 16.16 2.52 0.14
N GLU A 2 16.28 1.29 0.57
CA GLU A 2 15.65 0.13 -0.07
C GLU A 2 14.84 -0.64 0.95
N SER A 3 13.80 -1.33 0.49
CA SER A 3 12.94 -2.14 1.33
C SER A 3 12.39 -3.32 0.55
N LYS A 4 12.20 -4.43 1.25
CA LYS A 4 11.40 -5.54 0.73
C LYS A 4 9.95 -5.15 0.73
N ILE A 5 9.26 -5.46 -0.36
CA ILE A 5 7.82 -5.22 -0.51
C ILE A 5 7.11 -6.52 -0.88
N SER A 6 5.80 -6.52 -0.71
CA SER A 6 4.92 -7.53 -1.29
C SER A 6 3.90 -6.85 -2.18
N THR A 7 3.64 -7.45 -3.32
CA THR A 7 2.62 -7.03 -4.27
C THR A 7 1.56 -8.12 -4.41
N SER A 8 0.65 -7.96 -5.36
CA SER A 8 -0.47 -8.87 -5.53
C SER A 8 -0.04 -10.30 -5.83
N LYS A 9 -0.67 -11.26 -5.17
CA LYS A 9 -0.55 -12.68 -5.50
C LYS A 9 -1.11 -13.04 -6.88
N TYR A 10 -1.89 -12.15 -7.47
CA TYR A 10 -2.46 -12.32 -8.82
C TYR A 10 -1.59 -11.68 -9.92
N GLY A 11 -0.45 -11.07 -9.56
CA GLY A 11 0.46 -10.45 -10.51
C GLY A 11 0.17 -8.96 -10.75
N MET A 12 0.65 -8.46 -11.88
CA MET A 12 0.59 -7.04 -12.24
C MET A 12 -0.55 -6.78 -13.24
N GLY A 13 -1.28 -5.69 -13.04
CA GLY A 13 -2.36 -5.28 -13.93
C GLY A 13 -3.20 -4.16 -13.34
N CYS A 14 -3.86 -3.40 -14.20
CA CYS A 14 -4.54 -2.17 -13.79
C CYS A 14 -6.06 -2.30 -13.69
N LYS A 15 -6.64 -3.39 -14.20
CA LYS A 15 -8.09 -3.51 -14.30
C LYS A 15 -8.80 -3.59 -12.95
N MET A 16 -9.93 -2.89 -12.83
CA MET A 16 -10.82 -2.96 -11.67
C MET A 16 -11.23 -4.40 -11.39
N ASN A 17 -11.28 -4.78 -10.11
CA ASN A 17 -11.63 -6.13 -9.65
C ASN A 17 -10.68 -7.24 -10.09
N SER A 18 -9.51 -6.91 -10.65
CA SER A 18 -8.48 -7.90 -10.97
C SER A 18 -7.69 -8.34 -9.74
N PHE A 19 -7.69 -7.55 -8.68
CA PHE A 19 -6.85 -7.70 -7.48
C PHE A 19 -5.34 -7.69 -7.79
N LYS A 20 -4.97 -7.22 -8.97
CA LYS A 20 -3.57 -7.11 -9.40
C LYS A 20 -2.99 -5.76 -8.96
N THR A 21 -1.67 -5.70 -8.81
CA THR A 21 -0.97 -4.44 -8.56
C THR A 21 -0.84 -3.68 -9.87
N PRO A 22 -1.29 -2.42 -9.94
CA PRO A 22 -1.19 -1.64 -11.18
C PRO A 22 0.25 -1.27 -11.49
N THR A 23 0.53 -1.08 -12.77
CA THR A 23 1.83 -0.63 -13.26
C THR A 23 1.77 0.81 -13.75
N GLY A 24 2.94 1.38 -13.99
CA GLY A 24 3.08 2.70 -14.56
C GLY A 24 3.30 3.79 -13.53
N LEU A 25 3.21 5.02 -14.00
CA LEU A 25 3.49 6.20 -13.20
C LEU A 25 2.30 6.59 -12.32
N HIS A 26 2.59 6.82 -11.07
CA HIS A 26 1.66 7.24 -10.05
C HIS A 26 2.20 8.45 -9.30
N SER A 27 1.38 9.07 -8.50
CA SER A 27 1.80 10.01 -7.47
C SER A 27 1.18 9.64 -6.13
N VAL A 28 1.83 10.06 -5.05
CA VAL A 28 1.23 9.96 -3.71
C VAL A 28 0.13 10.99 -3.60
N SER A 29 -1.10 10.53 -3.33
CA SER A 29 -2.28 11.39 -3.22
C SER A 29 -2.59 11.75 -1.77
N SER A 30 -2.80 10.75 -0.93
CA SER A 30 -3.14 10.93 0.48
C SER A 30 -2.13 10.23 1.37
N MET A 31 -1.83 10.83 2.51
CA MET A 31 -0.88 10.30 3.48
C MET A 31 -1.56 10.27 4.85
N LEU A 32 -1.76 9.08 5.41
CA LEU A 32 -2.48 8.86 6.66
C LEU A 32 -1.59 8.17 7.69
N GLY A 33 -1.73 8.59 8.96
CA GLY A 33 -1.07 7.93 10.08
C GLY A 33 0.10 8.68 10.70
N ARG A 34 0.35 9.93 10.29
CA ARG A 34 1.44 10.75 10.84
C ARG A 34 1.37 10.80 12.36
N GLY A 35 2.50 10.49 13.01
CA GLY A 35 2.61 10.57 14.48
C GLY A 35 1.97 9.40 15.23
N LEU A 36 1.32 8.46 14.55
CA LEU A 36 0.75 7.28 15.21
C LEU A 36 1.81 6.21 15.47
N PRO A 37 1.63 5.39 16.51
CA PRO A 37 2.57 4.31 16.81
C PRO A 37 2.73 3.33 15.67
N ALA A 38 3.94 2.76 15.52
CA ALA A 38 4.17 1.65 14.61
C ALA A 38 3.23 0.49 14.96
N GLY A 39 2.64 -0.13 13.93
CA GLY A 39 1.69 -1.22 14.11
C GLY A 39 0.24 -0.77 14.31
N THR A 40 -0.04 0.54 14.36
CA THR A 40 -1.42 1.02 14.43
C THR A 40 -2.25 0.40 13.33
N LEU A 41 -3.34 -0.30 13.71
CA LEU A 41 -4.23 -0.96 12.77
C LEU A 41 -5.24 0.05 12.21
N PHE A 42 -5.33 0.08 10.89
CA PHE A 42 -6.33 0.88 10.16
C PHE A 42 -7.45 0.00 9.66
N LYS A 43 -8.65 0.57 9.63
CA LYS A 43 -9.82 -0.01 8.99
C LYS A 43 -10.59 1.11 8.28
N ASN A 44 -10.88 0.90 7.00
CA ASN A 44 -11.52 1.93 6.16
C ASN A 44 -10.78 3.27 6.24
N ARG A 45 -9.45 3.24 6.18
CA ARG A 45 -8.56 4.42 6.23
C ARG A 45 -8.62 5.20 7.54
N ARG A 46 -9.07 4.57 8.62
CA ARG A 46 -9.15 5.19 9.95
C ARG A 46 -8.40 4.33 10.97
N PRO A 47 -7.65 4.96 11.89
CA PRO A 47 -7.02 4.21 12.96
C PRO A 47 -8.08 3.62 13.89
N THR A 48 -7.87 2.37 14.30
CA THR A 48 -8.82 1.65 15.19
C THR A 48 -8.53 1.82 16.67
N GLY A 49 -7.35 2.38 17.01
CA GLY A 49 -6.86 2.41 18.39
C GLY A 49 -6.10 1.15 18.80
N LYS A 50 -6.12 0.10 17.96
CA LYS A 50 -5.35 -1.12 18.21
C LYS A 50 -3.96 -1.02 17.58
N VAL A 51 -2.98 -1.65 18.25
CA VAL A 51 -1.60 -1.74 17.77
C VAL A 51 -1.23 -3.21 17.65
N ILE A 52 -0.84 -3.64 16.45
CA ILE A 52 -0.40 -5.01 16.19
C ILE A 52 1.10 -5.08 16.42
N LYS A 53 1.52 -5.90 17.39
CA LYS A 53 2.93 -6.05 17.78
C LYS A 53 3.55 -7.39 17.40
N LYS A 54 2.73 -8.36 17.01
CA LYS A 54 3.18 -9.71 16.64
C LYS A 54 2.54 -10.11 15.33
N ILE A 55 3.16 -11.07 14.64
CA ILE A 55 2.61 -11.64 13.41
C ILE A 55 1.26 -12.31 13.76
N PRO A 56 0.14 -11.87 13.16
CA PRO A 56 -1.16 -12.49 13.42
C PRO A 56 -1.22 -13.92 12.87
N HIS A 57 -2.02 -14.76 13.49
CA HIS A 57 -2.29 -16.11 12.96
C HIS A 57 -3.15 -16.09 11.70
N SER A 58 -4.02 -15.08 11.58
CA SER A 58 -4.87 -14.91 10.40
C SER A 58 -4.06 -14.40 9.21
N ASN A 59 -4.39 -14.86 8.01
CA ASN A 59 -3.85 -14.33 6.75
C ASN A 59 -4.62 -13.13 6.21
N SER A 60 -5.51 -12.55 7.00
CA SER A 60 -6.26 -11.36 6.63
C SER A 60 -5.34 -10.20 6.24
N ASP A 61 -5.82 -9.33 5.38
CA ASP A 61 -5.08 -8.17 4.92
C ASP A 61 -5.12 -7.06 5.98
N TYR A 62 -4.10 -7.05 6.84
CA TYR A 62 -3.95 -6.00 7.84
C TYR A 62 -3.22 -4.81 7.25
N ILE A 63 -3.79 -3.62 7.43
CA ILE A 63 -3.16 -2.36 7.04
C ILE A 63 -2.69 -1.67 8.31
N THR A 64 -1.37 -1.50 8.44
CA THR A 64 -0.78 -0.98 9.68
C THR A 64 0.16 0.20 9.43
N SER A 65 0.38 0.97 10.46
CA SER A 65 1.36 2.05 10.59
C SER A 65 1.07 3.29 9.78
N ARG A 66 1.09 3.20 8.45
CA ARG A 66 0.91 4.32 7.52
C ARG A 66 0.20 3.87 6.27
N ILE A 67 -0.54 4.79 5.66
CA ILE A 67 -1.15 4.61 4.35
C ILE A 67 -0.68 5.73 3.44
N LEU A 68 -0.13 5.36 2.29
CA LEU A 68 0.12 6.27 1.18
C LEU A 68 -0.78 5.82 0.03
N ARG A 69 -1.84 6.56 -0.22
CA ARG A 69 -2.76 6.25 -1.32
C ARG A 69 -2.19 6.76 -2.63
N LEU A 70 -2.25 5.94 -3.66
CA LEU A 70 -1.70 6.26 -4.96
C LEU A 70 -2.76 6.74 -5.93
N ASN A 71 -2.37 7.70 -6.77
CA ASN A 71 -3.15 8.22 -7.87
C ASN A 71 -2.42 7.89 -9.17
N GLY A 72 -3.09 7.21 -10.10
CA GLY A 72 -2.53 6.95 -11.41
C GLY A 72 -2.39 8.23 -12.23
N LEU A 73 -1.32 8.33 -13.02
CA LEU A 73 -1.03 9.51 -13.82
C LEU A 73 -1.14 9.26 -15.33
N GLU A 74 -1.34 8.01 -15.74
CA GLU A 74 -1.39 7.64 -17.17
C GLU A 74 -2.81 7.26 -17.57
N GLU A 75 -3.49 8.15 -18.26
CA GLU A 75 -4.84 7.90 -18.75
C GLU A 75 -4.90 6.69 -19.68
N GLY A 76 -5.92 5.84 -19.53
CA GLY A 76 -6.05 4.61 -20.29
C GLY A 76 -5.15 3.48 -19.83
N LYS A 77 -4.30 3.71 -18.84
CA LYS A 77 -3.44 2.68 -18.24
C LYS A 77 -3.77 2.48 -16.76
N ASN A 78 -3.60 3.50 -15.92
CA ASN A 78 -3.86 3.41 -14.49
C ASN A 78 -4.72 4.56 -13.95
N LYS A 79 -5.28 5.36 -14.85
CA LYS A 79 -6.15 6.49 -14.55
C LYS A 79 -7.40 6.45 -15.40
N GLY A 80 -8.55 6.65 -14.77
CA GLY A 80 -9.84 6.74 -15.42
C GLY A 80 -10.53 5.38 -15.58
N GLY A 81 -11.87 5.42 -15.68
CA GLY A 81 -12.70 4.25 -15.94
C GLY A 81 -12.47 3.10 -14.98
N ASP A 82 -12.39 1.90 -15.52
CA ASP A 82 -12.19 0.66 -14.77
C ASP A 82 -10.70 0.33 -14.57
N LEU A 83 -9.80 1.27 -14.82
CA LEU A 83 -8.36 1.11 -14.67
C LEU A 83 -7.78 2.00 -13.57
N ASP A 84 -8.59 2.77 -12.89
CA ASP A 84 -8.17 3.86 -12.02
C ASP A 84 -7.60 3.37 -10.70
N SER A 85 -6.29 3.55 -10.48
CA SER A 85 -5.60 3.12 -9.26
C SER A 85 -6.16 3.80 -8.01
N TYR A 86 -6.52 5.08 -8.09
CA TYR A 86 -7.09 5.80 -6.96
C TYR A 86 -8.45 5.20 -6.54
N ASN A 87 -9.32 4.97 -7.51
CA ASN A 87 -10.64 4.41 -7.25
C ASN A 87 -10.58 2.93 -6.86
N ARG A 88 -9.49 2.24 -7.19
CA ARG A 88 -9.22 0.87 -6.75
C ARG A 88 -8.64 0.79 -5.34
N TYR A 89 -8.45 1.93 -4.66
CA TYR A 89 -7.86 1.98 -3.31
C TYR A 89 -6.47 1.35 -3.25
N ILE A 90 -5.61 1.66 -4.21
CA ILE A 90 -4.23 1.17 -4.22
C ILE A 90 -3.40 2.00 -3.24
N TYR A 91 -2.84 1.32 -2.25
CA TYR A 91 -2.00 1.93 -1.22
C TYR A 91 -0.61 1.32 -1.18
N ILE A 92 0.35 2.11 -0.69
CA ILE A 92 1.54 1.58 -0.02
C ILE A 92 1.21 1.64 1.47
N HIS A 93 1.34 0.52 2.18
CA HIS A 93 1.01 0.46 3.60
C HIS A 93 1.88 -0.54 4.36
N GLY A 94 1.90 -0.40 5.68
CA GLY A 94 2.55 -1.36 6.55
C GLY A 94 1.78 -2.66 6.68
N THR A 95 2.50 -3.73 7.03
CA THR A 95 1.92 -5.04 7.33
C THR A 95 2.60 -5.67 8.54
N PRO A 96 1.86 -6.39 9.40
CA PRO A 96 2.48 -7.19 10.45
C PRO A 96 3.04 -8.53 9.95
N HIS A 97 2.75 -8.91 8.71
CA HIS A 97 3.22 -10.17 8.12
C HIS A 97 4.64 -10.04 7.56
N TYR A 98 5.61 -9.78 8.43
CA TYR A 98 7.00 -9.55 8.03
C TYR A 98 7.63 -10.76 7.33
N ASN A 99 7.20 -11.96 7.70
CA ASN A 99 7.73 -13.22 7.18
C ASN A 99 7.35 -13.48 5.72
N THR A 100 6.39 -12.74 5.16
CA THR A 100 5.97 -12.90 3.76
C THR A 100 6.46 -11.78 2.84
N LEU A 101 7.17 -10.78 3.38
CA LEU A 101 7.72 -9.70 2.57
C LEU A 101 8.76 -10.24 1.59
N GLY A 102 8.73 -9.72 0.38
CA GLY A 102 9.56 -10.19 -0.73
C GLY A 102 8.84 -11.20 -1.63
N SER A 103 7.63 -11.62 -1.28
CA SER A 103 6.81 -12.52 -2.08
C SER A 103 5.48 -11.86 -2.46
N ARG A 104 4.76 -12.46 -3.39
CA ARG A 104 3.46 -11.97 -3.84
C ARG A 104 2.36 -12.44 -2.90
N GLN A 105 1.73 -11.50 -2.16
CA GLN A 105 0.80 -11.83 -1.08
C GLN A 105 -0.46 -10.98 -1.04
N SER A 106 -0.47 -9.78 -1.64
CA SER A 106 -1.56 -8.84 -1.47
C SER A 106 -2.69 -9.03 -2.50
N GLN A 107 -3.71 -8.20 -2.38
CA GLN A 107 -4.82 -8.10 -3.32
C GLN A 107 -4.76 -6.75 -4.07
N GLY A 108 -3.55 -6.31 -4.42
CA GLY A 108 -3.30 -5.12 -5.23
C GLY A 108 -2.42 -4.08 -4.57
N CYS A 109 -2.53 -3.88 -3.27
CA CYS A 109 -1.70 -2.92 -2.54
C CYS A 109 -0.23 -3.37 -2.43
N ILE A 110 0.64 -2.42 -2.16
CA ILE A 110 2.05 -2.66 -1.93
C ILE A 110 2.29 -2.66 -0.42
N ARG A 111 2.74 -3.80 0.10
CA ARG A 111 3.01 -3.98 1.54
C ARG A 111 4.49 -3.77 1.85
N MET A 112 4.75 -3.10 2.96
CA MET A 112 6.09 -2.91 3.53
C MET A 112 6.07 -3.28 5.01
N SER A 113 7.25 -3.48 5.60
CA SER A 113 7.34 -3.57 7.07
C SER A 113 6.88 -2.26 7.70
N ASP A 114 6.42 -2.34 8.96
CA ASP A 114 6.02 -1.13 9.70
C ASP A 114 7.15 -0.12 9.78
N ARG A 115 8.36 -0.58 10.07
CA ARG A 115 9.54 0.28 10.14
C ARG A 115 9.81 1.00 8.81
N ASP A 116 9.75 0.27 7.72
CA ASP A 116 10.12 0.80 6.42
C ASP A 116 9.05 1.72 5.84
N VAL A 117 7.75 1.42 6.06
CA VAL A 117 6.69 2.32 5.59
C VAL A 117 6.69 3.65 6.35
N ILE A 118 7.03 3.62 7.64
CA ILE A 118 7.20 4.85 8.43
C ILE A 118 8.35 5.68 7.88
N LYS A 119 9.47 5.04 7.58
CA LYS A 119 10.63 5.71 7.00
C LYS A 119 10.31 6.30 5.63
N LEU A 120 9.64 5.55 4.77
CA LEU A 120 9.19 6.04 3.47
C LEU A 120 8.26 7.23 3.62
N PHE A 121 7.30 7.13 4.53
CA PHE A 121 6.32 8.20 4.81
C PHE A 121 7.02 9.52 5.17
N ASP A 122 8.09 9.45 5.94
CA ASP A 122 8.83 10.63 6.37
C ASP A 122 9.74 11.21 5.26
N LEU A 123 10.06 10.41 4.24
CA LEU A 123 10.93 10.82 3.12
C LEU A 123 10.16 11.44 1.95
N VAL A 124 8.86 11.21 1.86
CA VAL A 124 8.05 11.63 0.71
C VAL A 124 6.97 12.62 1.15
N ASP A 125 6.34 13.24 0.18
CA ASP A 125 5.19 14.12 0.37
C ASP A 125 4.09 13.77 -0.63
N GLN A 126 2.96 14.48 -0.51
CA GLN A 126 1.94 14.45 -1.55
C GLN A 126 2.56 14.93 -2.86
N LYS A 127 2.20 14.28 -3.97
CA LYS A 127 2.72 14.51 -5.32
C LYS A 127 4.07 13.83 -5.60
N THR A 128 4.74 13.21 -4.64
CA THR A 128 5.91 12.39 -4.92
C THR A 128 5.56 11.35 -5.98
N LEU A 129 6.40 11.21 -7.00
CA LEU A 129 6.20 10.27 -8.09
C LEU A 129 6.56 8.85 -7.65
N VAL A 130 5.75 7.89 -8.08
CA VAL A 130 5.95 6.47 -7.82
C VAL A 130 5.80 5.71 -9.13
N LEU A 131 6.88 5.09 -9.58
CA LEU A 131 6.84 4.22 -10.75
C LEU A 131 6.73 2.76 -10.29
N ILE A 132 5.71 2.08 -10.79
CA ILE A 132 5.50 0.64 -10.56
C ILE A 132 5.73 -0.07 -11.90
N ASP A 133 6.71 -0.93 -11.94
CA ASP A 133 7.02 -1.65 -13.16
C ASP A 133 7.17 -3.18 -12.94
#